data_81a94e572aabf97e9e7792f0a212bc1b
#
_entry.id   81a94e572aabf97e9e7792f0a212bc1b
#
_cell.length_a   1.000
_cell.length_b   1.000
_cell.length_c   1.000
_cell.angle_alpha   90.00
_cell.angle_beta   90.00
_cell.angle_gamma   90.00
#
_symmetry.space_group_name_H-M   'P 1'
#
loop_
_entity.id
_entity.type
_entity.pdbx_description
1 polymer ?
#
loop_
_entity_poly.entity_id
_entity_poly.type
_entity_poly.pdbx_seq_one_letter_code
_entity_poly.pdbx_strand_id
1 'polypeptide(L)'
;MVNDSLYSKELVCPACKSKIEVTKVKSKACVISSKDTDFCVYYEGINPILYEAWVCEYCGYAALGERFEELTDKQAQKIKTGISPYWKSRSFNGERNIDLALEAYKLALYNLHVLEAKSSDLAKVCIRIAWLYRINDKDSGSKDKENEFLNYALQHYVKAYESERFPIGKFDEITCTYIIGELYRRIGNPEESLKWFSKI
;
A
#
# COMPACT_ATOMS: atom_id res chain seq x y z
N MET A 1 21.40 18.39 -3.26
CA MET A 1 20.75 19.03 -2.07
C MET A 1 19.85 17.99 -1.45
N VAL A 2 20.04 17.66 -0.16
CA VAL A 2 19.13 16.74 0.54
C VAL A 2 17.78 17.45 0.63
N ASN A 3 16.73 16.81 0.15
CA ASN A 3 15.38 17.37 0.22
C ASN A 3 15.00 17.53 1.69
N ASP A 4 14.91 18.78 2.19
CA ASP A 4 14.61 19.07 3.61
C ASP A 4 13.27 18.48 4.08
N SER A 5 12.44 17.99 3.16
CA SER A 5 11.17 17.31 3.45
C SER A 5 11.33 15.85 3.89
N LEU A 6 12.51 15.26 3.73
CA LEU A 6 12.80 13.86 4.04
C LEU A 6 13.68 13.70 5.28
N TYR A 7 13.57 12.52 5.91
CA TYR A 7 14.50 12.08 6.95
C TYR A 7 14.62 10.55 6.96
N SER A 8 15.76 10.04 7.44
CA SER A 8 15.98 8.60 7.65
C SER A 8 15.52 8.18 9.04
N LYS A 9 14.86 7.02 9.13
CA LYS A 9 14.59 6.31 10.38
C LYS A 9 15.36 5.00 10.37
N GLU A 10 16.21 4.80 11.39
CA GLU A 10 16.85 3.50 11.64
C GLU A 10 15.89 2.57 12.34
N LEU A 11 15.89 1.30 11.96
CA LEU A 11 15.14 0.22 12.61
C LEU A 11 15.79 -1.14 12.35
N VAL A 12 15.32 -2.16 13.07
CA VAL A 12 15.78 -3.54 12.89
C VAL A 12 14.73 -4.29 12.07
N CYS A 13 15.16 -4.90 10.96
CA CYS A 13 14.26 -5.73 10.15
C CYS A 13 13.76 -6.93 10.97
N PRO A 14 12.44 -7.13 11.13
CA PRO A 14 11.92 -8.25 11.94
C PRO A 14 12.19 -9.62 11.30
N ALA A 15 12.42 -9.69 9.98
CA ALA A 15 12.68 -10.94 9.29
C ALA A 15 14.13 -11.40 9.40
N CYS A 16 15.12 -10.56 9.06
CA CYS A 16 16.53 -10.95 9.03
C CYS A 16 17.36 -10.39 10.20
N LYS A 17 16.78 -9.52 11.03
CA LYS A 17 17.43 -8.85 12.18
C LYS A 17 18.55 -7.86 11.81
N SER A 18 18.74 -7.55 10.52
CA SER A 18 19.68 -6.52 10.09
C SER A 18 19.20 -5.14 10.48
N LYS A 19 20.14 -4.25 10.82
CA LYS A 19 19.85 -2.80 10.92
C LYS A 19 19.62 -2.26 9.51
N ILE A 20 18.54 -1.53 9.32
CA ILE A 20 18.18 -0.90 8.06
C ILE A 20 17.78 0.55 8.29
N GLU A 21 17.87 1.33 7.25
CA GLU A 21 17.30 2.67 7.21
C GLU A 21 16.07 2.68 6.30
N VAL A 22 15.10 3.51 6.62
CA VAL A 22 13.95 3.79 5.76
C VAL A 22 13.74 5.30 5.65
N THR A 23 13.46 5.77 4.46
CA THR A 23 13.19 7.18 4.23
C THR A 23 11.73 7.49 4.53
N LYS A 24 11.50 8.59 5.23
CA LYS A 24 10.18 9.10 5.62
C LYS A 24 10.03 10.57 5.26
N VAL A 25 8.78 11.00 5.07
CA VAL A 25 8.42 12.40 4.86
C VAL A 25 8.14 13.07 6.20
N LYS A 26 8.70 14.27 6.42
CA LYS A 26 8.37 15.11 7.58
C LYS A 26 6.91 15.57 7.47
N SER A 27 6.12 15.40 8.53
CA SER A 27 4.69 15.74 8.53
C SER A 27 4.41 17.19 8.10
N LYS A 28 5.28 18.13 8.46
CA LYS A 28 5.17 19.55 8.06
C LYS A 28 5.29 19.80 6.55
N ALA A 29 5.86 18.84 5.81
CA ALA A 29 6.00 18.92 4.35
C ALA A 29 4.81 18.32 3.60
N CYS A 30 3.85 17.70 4.30
CA CYS A 30 2.68 17.07 3.73
C CYS A 30 1.52 18.08 3.64
N VAL A 31 1.54 18.94 2.62
CA VAL A 31 0.48 19.93 2.37
C VAL A 31 -0.56 19.31 1.42
N ILE A 32 -1.77 19.08 1.91
CA ILE A 32 -2.86 18.48 1.12
C ILE A 32 -3.43 19.55 0.17
N SER A 33 -3.50 19.24 -1.12
CA SER A 33 -4.15 20.08 -2.14
C SER A 33 -5.59 19.64 -2.41
N SER A 34 -5.85 18.33 -2.49
CA SER A 34 -7.18 17.78 -2.72
C SER A 34 -7.28 16.33 -2.24
N LYS A 35 -8.51 15.82 -2.20
CA LYS A 35 -8.79 14.43 -1.84
C LYS A 35 -9.92 13.89 -2.71
N ASP A 36 -9.72 12.73 -3.31
CA ASP A 36 -10.74 12.01 -4.05
C ASP A 36 -11.73 11.28 -3.13
N THR A 37 -12.86 10.89 -3.69
CA THR A 37 -13.94 10.17 -3.00
C THR A 37 -13.53 8.78 -2.52
N ASP A 38 -12.53 8.13 -3.16
CA ASP A 38 -11.95 6.87 -2.70
C ASP A 38 -10.78 7.04 -1.70
N PHE A 39 -10.68 8.24 -1.11
CA PHE A 39 -9.67 8.63 -0.12
C PHE A 39 -8.25 8.84 -0.68
N CYS A 40 -8.03 8.81 -2.00
CA CYS A 40 -6.76 9.22 -2.59
C CYS A 40 -6.49 10.69 -2.27
N VAL A 41 -5.34 10.98 -1.67
CA VAL A 41 -4.95 12.34 -1.29
C VAL A 41 -3.88 12.84 -2.25
N TYR A 42 -4.06 14.07 -2.73
CA TYR A 42 -3.08 14.79 -3.53
C TYR A 42 -2.36 15.83 -2.66
N TYR A 43 -1.08 16.00 -2.90
CA TYR A 43 -0.22 16.87 -2.10
C TYR A 43 0.49 17.90 -2.97
N GLU A 44 0.71 19.07 -2.41
CA GLU A 44 1.64 20.05 -2.96
C GLU A 44 3.08 19.62 -2.61
N GLY A 45 3.94 19.53 -3.62
CA GLY A 45 5.33 19.12 -3.44
C GLY A 45 5.50 17.63 -3.23
N ILE A 46 6.01 17.21 -2.06
CA ILE A 46 6.30 15.80 -1.81
C ILE A 46 5.03 15.01 -1.46
N ASN A 47 4.86 13.86 -2.12
CA ASN A 47 3.73 13.00 -1.84
C ASN A 47 4.14 11.87 -0.87
N PRO A 48 3.60 11.82 0.37
CA PRO A 48 3.95 10.80 1.37
C PRO A 48 3.69 9.37 0.94
N ILE A 49 2.71 9.14 0.04
CA ILE A 49 2.37 7.79 -0.45
C ILE A 49 3.58 7.09 -1.07
N LEU A 50 4.53 7.84 -1.66
CA LEU A 50 5.74 7.26 -2.25
C LEU A 50 6.63 6.56 -1.20
N TYR A 51 6.46 6.86 0.08
CA TYR A 51 7.32 6.43 1.18
C TYR A 51 6.64 5.52 2.21
N GLU A 52 5.36 5.16 2.01
CA GLU A 52 4.63 4.31 2.98
C GLU A 52 5.04 2.83 2.93
N ALA A 53 5.43 2.30 1.76
CA ALA A 53 5.94 0.93 1.64
C ALA A 53 7.44 0.89 1.96
N TRP A 54 7.83 0.10 2.96
CA TRP A 54 9.22 -0.09 3.37
C TRP A 54 9.74 -1.44 2.91
N VAL A 55 11.01 -1.48 2.52
CA VAL A 55 11.67 -2.70 2.00
C VAL A 55 12.99 -2.88 2.73
N CYS A 56 13.23 -4.07 3.24
CA CYS A 56 14.54 -4.44 3.75
C CYS A 56 15.47 -4.76 2.58
N GLU A 57 16.52 -3.96 2.42
CA GLU A 57 17.51 -4.12 1.34
C GLU A 57 18.27 -5.45 1.40
N TYR A 58 18.39 -6.07 2.58
CA TYR A 58 19.14 -7.31 2.78
C TYR A 58 18.35 -8.59 2.48
N CYS A 59 17.05 -8.62 2.82
CA CYS A 59 16.27 -9.88 2.73
C CYS A 59 15.02 -9.80 1.85
N GLY A 60 14.66 -8.61 1.34
CA GLY A 60 13.47 -8.42 0.49
C GLY A 60 12.15 -8.41 1.26
N TYR A 61 12.16 -8.47 2.60
CA TYR A 61 10.95 -8.25 3.37
C TYR A 61 10.41 -6.85 3.11
N ALA A 62 9.14 -6.76 2.71
CA ALA A 62 8.48 -5.52 2.39
C ALA A 62 7.07 -5.48 2.99
N ALA A 63 6.70 -4.34 3.57
CA ALA A 63 5.38 -4.09 4.14
C ALA A 63 5.08 -2.59 4.20
N LEU A 64 3.83 -2.21 4.45
CA LEU A 64 3.50 -0.83 4.82
C LEU A 64 4.18 -0.50 6.16
N GLY A 65 4.74 0.71 6.27
CA GLY A 65 5.53 1.13 7.42
C GLY A 65 4.80 1.03 8.76
N GLU A 66 3.48 1.18 8.77
CA GLU A 66 2.65 0.99 9.98
C GLU A 66 2.56 -0.48 10.45
N ARG A 67 2.87 -1.45 9.58
CA ARG A 67 2.81 -2.90 9.83
C ARG A 67 4.18 -3.57 9.79
N PHE A 68 5.22 -2.85 9.39
CA PHE A 68 6.53 -3.41 9.11
C PHE A 68 7.15 -4.13 10.32
N GLU A 69 6.96 -3.60 11.51
CA GLU A 69 7.54 -4.14 12.75
C GLU A 69 6.69 -5.27 13.38
N GLU A 70 5.49 -5.57 12.84
CA GLU A 70 4.52 -6.52 13.42
C GLU A 70 4.69 -7.97 12.95
N LEU A 71 5.82 -8.32 12.35
CA LEU A 71 6.08 -9.67 11.82
C LEU A 71 6.34 -10.68 12.96
N THR A 72 5.57 -11.77 12.99
CA THR A 72 5.79 -12.88 13.92
C THR A 72 6.98 -13.77 13.50
N ASP A 73 7.53 -14.56 14.40
CA ASP A 73 8.65 -15.47 14.07
C ASP A 73 8.28 -16.50 13.00
N LYS A 74 7.04 -17.01 13.02
CA LYS A 74 6.53 -17.92 11.97
C LYS A 74 6.49 -17.23 10.61
N GLN A 75 6.05 -15.99 10.57
CA GLN A 75 6.03 -15.17 9.35
C GLN A 75 7.45 -14.82 8.89
N ALA A 76 8.37 -14.49 9.83
CA ALA A 76 9.76 -14.24 9.50
C ALA A 76 10.42 -15.49 8.84
N GLN A 77 10.05 -16.70 9.30
CA GLN A 77 10.52 -17.92 8.66
C GLN A 77 9.98 -18.09 7.23
N LYS A 78 8.69 -17.76 6.97
CA LYS A 78 8.14 -17.76 5.59
C LYS A 78 8.90 -16.80 4.68
N ILE A 79 9.27 -15.61 5.17
CA ILE A 79 10.09 -14.65 4.41
C ILE A 79 11.47 -15.22 4.09
N LYS A 80 12.14 -15.82 5.09
CA LYS A 80 13.48 -16.42 4.92
C LYS A 80 13.51 -17.55 3.90
N THR A 81 12.44 -18.32 3.78
CA THR A 81 12.36 -19.46 2.85
C THR A 81 11.76 -19.10 1.51
N GLY A 82 10.77 -18.21 1.45
CA GLY A 82 10.00 -17.90 0.25
C GLY A 82 10.46 -16.66 -0.52
N ILE A 83 11.19 -15.74 0.12
CA ILE A 83 11.58 -14.47 -0.48
C ILE A 83 13.08 -14.27 -0.50
N SER A 84 13.74 -14.39 0.65
CA SER A 84 15.15 -14.04 0.79
C SER A 84 16.09 -14.81 -0.15
N PRO A 85 15.87 -16.09 -0.50
CA PRO A 85 16.76 -16.81 -1.42
C PRO A 85 16.77 -16.25 -2.85
N TYR A 86 15.71 -15.55 -3.25
CA TYR A 86 15.54 -14.96 -4.59
C TYR A 86 15.80 -13.46 -4.61
N TRP A 87 16.03 -12.87 -3.44
CA TRP A 87 16.25 -11.45 -3.30
C TRP A 87 17.64 -11.03 -3.79
N LYS A 88 17.66 -9.98 -4.61
CA LYS A 88 18.89 -9.28 -4.99
C LYS A 88 18.93 -7.98 -4.21
N SER A 89 19.92 -7.84 -3.32
CA SER A 89 20.07 -6.68 -2.45
C SER A 89 20.10 -5.38 -3.24
N ARG A 90 19.22 -4.43 -2.88
CA ARG A 90 19.17 -3.08 -3.41
C ARG A 90 18.45 -2.14 -2.46
N SER A 91 18.82 -0.86 -2.52
CA SER A 91 18.26 0.17 -1.65
C SER A 91 16.96 0.76 -2.21
N PHE A 92 16.05 1.08 -1.28
CA PHE A 92 14.84 1.86 -1.51
C PHE A 92 14.87 3.17 -0.72
N ASN A 93 16.04 3.57 -0.24
CA ASN A 93 16.24 4.78 0.55
C ASN A 93 16.47 6.01 -0.34
N GLY A 94 16.35 7.20 0.26
CA GLY A 94 16.50 8.45 -0.43
C GLY A 94 15.24 8.92 -1.13
N GLU A 95 15.41 9.81 -2.09
CA GLU A 95 14.30 10.35 -2.87
C GLU A 95 13.71 9.29 -3.81
N ARG A 96 12.38 9.16 -3.78
CA ARG A 96 11.66 8.17 -4.59
C ARG A 96 10.84 8.83 -5.69
N ASN A 97 10.94 8.27 -6.88
CA ASN A 97 9.98 8.48 -7.96
C ASN A 97 8.81 7.47 -7.84
N ILE A 98 7.82 7.62 -8.71
CA ILE A 98 6.63 6.75 -8.72
C ILE A 98 7.01 5.30 -9.05
N ASP A 99 7.96 5.06 -9.95
CA ASP A 99 8.36 3.71 -10.35
C ASP A 99 8.98 2.93 -9.19
N LEU A 100 9.89 3.57 -8.44
CA LEU A 100 10.49 2.97 -7.25
C LEU A 100 9.46 2.73 -6.14
N ALA A 101 8.50 3.64 -5.99
CA ALA A 101 7.39 3.47 -5.07
C ALA A 101 6.50 2.29 -5.49
N LEU A 102 6.10 2.22 -6.76
CA LEU A 102 5.32 1.10 -7.31
C LEU A 102 6.03 -0.24 -7.10
N GLU A 103 7.35 -0.30 -7.29
CA GLU A 103 8.14 -1.50 -7.02
C GLU A 103 8.07 -1.88 -5.54
N ALA A 104 8.25 -0.93 -4.62
CA ALA A 104 8.17 -1.19 -3.18
C ALA A 104 6.78 -1.72 -2.76
N TYR A 105 5.70 -1.16 -3.30
CA TYR A 105 4.34 -1.65 -3.04
C TYR A 105 4.06 -3.04 -3.64
N LYS A 106 4.54 -3.33 -4.86
CA LYS A 106 4.43 -4.65 -5.47
C LYS A 106 5.20 -5.71 -4.67
N LEU A 107 6.35 -5.36 -4.13
CA LEU A 107 7.08 -6.21 -3.20
C LEU A 107 6.28 -6.43 -1.90
N ALA A 108 5.68 -5.39 -1.33
CA ALA A 108 4.81 -5.52 -0.16
C ALA A 108 3.61 -6.43 -0.46
N LEU A 109 2.96 -6.28 -1.61
CA LEU A 109 1.86 -7.13 -2.05
C LEU A 109 2.30 -8.60 -2.19
N TYR A 110 3.45 -8.85 -2.81
CA TYR A 110 4.02 -10.20 -2.93
C TYR A 110 4.33 -10.81 -1.56
N ASN A 111 4.91 -10.02 -0.64
CA ASN A 111 5.14 -10.46 0.74
C ASN A 111 3.83 -10.85 1.44
N LEU A 112 2.75 -10.08 1.29
CA LEU A 112 1.44 -10.39 1.86
C LEU A 112 0.88 -11.73 1.32
N HIS A 113 1.08 -12.03 0.03
CA HIS A 113 0.69 -13.32 -0.54
C HIS A 113 1.49 -14.49 0.05
N VAL A 114 2.82 -14.37 0.18
CA VAL A 114 3.68 -15.40 0.81
C VAL A 114 3.29 -15.61 2.28
N LEU A 115 2.88 -14.54 2.96
CA LEU A 115 2.44 -14.59 4.36
C LEU A 115 1.00 -15.08 4.54
N GLU A 116 0.25 -15.29 3.46
CA GLU A 116 -1.19 -15.63 3.50
C GLU A 116 -1.96 -14.63 4.35
N ALA A 117 -1.69 -13.34 4.10
CA ALA A 117 -2.23 -12.23 4.89
C ALA A 117 -3.75 -12.07 4.70
N LYS A 118 -4.37 -11.31 5.59
CA LYS A 118 -5.80 -10.98 5.52
C LYS A 118 -6.14 -10.24 4.24
N SER A 119 -7.37 -10.43 3.76
CA SER A 119 -7.88 -9.74 2.58
C SER A 119 -7.86 -8.22 2.74
N SER A 120 -8.12 -7.70 3.92
CA SER A 120 -8.03 -6.27 4.23
C SER A 120 -6.63 -5.68 4.03
N ASP A 121 -5.58 -6.41 4.39
CA ASP A 121 -4.19 -5.98 4.17
C ASP A 121 -3.85 -5.95 2.67
N LEU A 122 -4.30 -6.96 1.91
CA LEU A 122 -4.15 -7.01 0.45
C LEU A 122 -4.90 -5.86 -0.23
N ALA A 123 -6.17 -5.63 0.14
CA ALA A 123 -6.97 -4.53 -0.37
C ALA A 123 -6.29 -3.17 -0.18
N LYS A 124 -5.73 -2.96 1.02
CA LYS A 124 -5.05 -1.73 1.39
C LYS A 124 -3.81 -1.43 0.55
N VAL A 125 -3.06 -2.45 0.17
CA VAL A 125 -1.89 -2.31 -0.71
C VAL A 125 -2.34 -2.13 -2.16
N CYS A 126 -3.33 -2.89 -2.63
CA CYS A 126 -3.83 -2.79 -4.01
C CYS A 126 -4.40 -1.39 -4.31
N ILE A 127 -5.20 -0.80 -3.42
CA ILE A 127 -5.75 0.54 -3.64
C ILE A 127 -4.65 1.61 -3.71
N ARG A 128 -3.57 1.48 -2.92
CA ARG A 128 -2.42 2.39 -2.99
C ARG A 128 -1.66 2.28 -4.29
N ILE A 129 -1.51 1.08 -4.82
CA ILE A 129 -0.92 0.87 -6.16
C ILE A 129 -1.80 1.53 -7.22
N ALA A 130 -3.13 1.39 -7.13
CA ALA A 130 -4.06 2.07 -8.04
C ALA A 130 -3.90 3.59 -7.98
N TRP A 131 -3.81 4.17 -6.77
CA TRP A 131 -3.58 5.61 -6.60
C TRP A 131 -2.24 6.07 -7.19
N LEU A 132 -1.18 5.28 -7.06
CA LEU A 132 0.12 5.61 -7.67
C LEU A 132 0.03 5.64 -9.20
N TYR A 133 -0.69 4.70 -9.80
CA TYR A 133 -0.94 4.72 -11.25
C TYR A 133 -1.79 5.93 -11.67
N ARG A 134 -2.80 6.32 -10.88
CA ARG A 134 -3.60 7.52 -11.12
C ARG A 134 -2.76 8.80 -11.07
N ILE A 135 -1.88 8.91 -10.08
CA ILE A 135 -0.98 10.05 -9.91
C ILE A 135 0.07 10.10 -11.03
N ASN A 136 0.43 8.95 -11.61
CA ASN A 136 1.35 8.83 -12.75
C ASN A 136 0.65 9.00 -14.11
N ASP A 137 -0.16 10.04 -14.27
CA ASP A 137 -0.99 10.30 -15.46
C ASP A 137 -0.20 10.50 -16.77
N LYS A 138 1.12 10.40 -16.73
CA LYS A 138 2.01 10.66 -17.89
C LYS A 138 2.22 9.43 -18.79
N ASP A 139 1.83 8.25 -18.34
CA ASP A 139 2.02 7.00 -19.07
C ASP A 139 0.69 6.49 -19.64
N SER A 140 0.64 6.24 -20.95
CA SER A 140 -0.58 5.80 -21.66
C SER A 140 -1.20 4.50 -21.13
N GLY A 141 -0.43 3.67 -20.42
CA GLY A 141 -0.90 2.44 -19.76
C GLY A 141 -1.34 2.61 -18.29
N SER A 142 -1.16 3.80 -17.71
CA SER A 142 -1.45 4.01 -16.27
C SER A 142 -2.91 3.81 -15.93
N LYS A 143 -3.84 4.20 -16.82
CA LYS A 143 -5.29 4.05 -16.57
C LYS A 143 -5.75 2.60 -16.52
N ASP A 144 -5.24 1.75 -17.40
CA ASP A 144 -5.57 0.31 -17.42
C ASP A 144 -5.02 -0.37 -16.15
N LYS A 145 -3.80 0.00 -15.76
CA LYS A 145 -3.19 -0.48 -14.51
C LYS A 145 -3.90 0.02 -13.27
N GLU A 146 -4.33 1.28 -13.24
CA GLU A 146 -5.19 1.79 -12.18
C GLU A 146 -6.44 0.92 -12.04
N ASN A 147 -7.17 0.70 -13.14
CA ASN A 147 -8.40 -0.09 -13.14
C ASN A 147 -8.16 -1.55 -12.70
N GLU A 148 -7.06 -2.17 -13.14
CA GLU A 148 -6.66 -3.52 -12.71
C GLU A 148 -6.51 -3.58 -11.18
N PHE A 149 -5.77 -2.63 -10.59
CA PHE A 149 -5.53 -2.62 -9.13
C PHE A 149 -6.73 -2.14 -8.32
N LEU A 150 -7.62 -1.30 -8.88
CA LEU A 150 -8.93 -1.00 -8.27
C LEU A 150 -9.81 -2.26 -8.18
N ASN A 151 -9.82 -3.09 -9.22
CA ASN A 151 -10.53 -4.36 -9.21
C ASN A 151 -9.96 -5.34 -8.16
N TYR A 152 -8.63 -5.46 -8.05
CA TYR A 152 -8.02 -6.28 -6.98
C TYR A 152 -8.37 -5.75 -5.59
N ALA A 153 -8.29 -4.44 -5.39
CA ALA A 153 -8.68 -3.82 -4.12
C ALA A 153 -10.15 -4.11 -3.78
N LEU A 154 -11.05 -3.95 -4.75
CA LEU A 154 -12.47 -4.22 -4.60
C LEU A 154 -12.74 -5.68 -4.18
N GLN A 155 -12.17 -6.66 -4.92
CA GLN A 155 -12.33 -8.09 -4.59
C GLN A 155 -11.88 -8.40 -3.17
N HIS A 156 -10.76 -7.83 -2.76
CA HIS A 156 -10.23 -8.04 -1.41
C HIS A 156 -11.03 -7.30 -0.32
N TYR A 157 -11.56 -6.09 -0.58
CA TYR A 157 -12.44 -5.41 0.38
C TYR A 157 -13.78 -6.14 0.54
N VAL A 158 -14.39 -6.63 -0.54
CA VAL A 158 -15.62 -7.45 -0.46
C VAL A 158 -15.37 -8.71 0.37
N LYS A 159 -14.28 -9.45 0.07
CA LYS A 159 -13.90 -10.64 0.84
C LYS A 159 -13.64 -10.33 2.31
N ALA A 160 -12.97 -9.21 2.61
CA ALA A 160 -12.73 -8.78 3.98
C ALA A 160 -14.04 -8.44 4.70
N TYR A 161 -14.94 -7.72 4.04
CA TYR A 161 -16.27 -7.40 4.58
C TYR A 161 -17.07 -8.65 4.98
N GLU A 162 -17.00 -9.72 4.16
CA GLU A 162 -17.73 -10.96 4.38
C GLU A 162 -17.10 -11.88 5.44
N SER A 163 -15.76 -11.81 5.64
CA SER A 163 -15.02 -12.80 6.41
C SER A 163 -14.24 -12.28 7.61
N GLU A 164 -14.03 -10.98 7.71
CA GLU A 164 -13.26 -10.38 8.80
C GLU A 164 -14.18 -9.66 9.80
N ARG A 165 -13.73 -9.56 11.04
CA ARG A 165 -14.44 -8.80 12.08
C ARG A 165 -14.04 -7.33 12.03
N PHE A 166 -15.03 -6.44 12.12
CA PHE A 166 -14.78 -5.01 12.22
C PHE A 166 -14.22 -4.60 13.59
N PRO A 167 -13.36 -3.57 13.66
CA PRO A 167 -12.88 -2.77 12.55
C PRO A 167 -11.86 -3.51 11.67
N ILE A 168 -11.94 -3.32 10.34
CA ILE A 168 -10.97 -3.85 9.37
C ILE A 168 -9.84 -2.82 9.22
N GLY A 169 -8.73 -3.04 9.87
CA GLY A 169 -7.67 -2.03 9.99
C GLY A 169 -8.20 -0.78 10.71
N LYS A 170 -8.34 0.34 9.98
CA LYS A 170 -8.93 1.59 10.49
C LYS A 170 -10.36 1.83 10.01
N PHE A 171 -10.93 0.91 9.23
CA PHE A 171 -12.27 1.04 8.67
C PHE A 171 -13.29 0.37 9.59
N ASP A 172 -14.28 1.13 10.02
CA ASP A 172 -15.52 0.59 10.53
C ASP A 172 -16.38 0.00 9.37
N GLU A 173 -17.50 -0.59 9.69
CA GLU A 173 -18.37 -1.21 8.69
C GLU A 173 -18.90 -0.20 7.68
N ILE A 174 -19.28 0.99 8.12
CA ILE A 174 -19.78 2.07 7.26
C ILE A 174 -18.70 2.51 6.27
N THR A 175 -17.48 2.77 6.75
CA THR A 175 -16.37 3.19 5.90
C THR A 175 -15.98 2.09 4.89
N CYS A 176 -16.03 0.81 5.32
CA CYS A 176 -15.76 -0.31 4.43
C CYS A 176 -16.85 -0.45 3.35
N THR A 177 -18.12 -0.32 3.72
CA THR A 177 -19.26 -0.33 2.81
C THR A 177 -19.15 0.80 1.79
N TYR A 178 -18.81 2.01 2.26
CA TYR A 178 -18.61 3.18 1.41
C TYR A 178 -17.51 2.96 0.39
N ILE A 179 -16.32 2.50 0.81
CA ILE A 179 -15.20 2.32 -0.12
C ILE A 179 -15.50 1.24 -1.16
N ILE A 180 -16.21 0.17 -0.82
CA ILE A 180 -16.64 -0.84 -1.79
C ILE A 180 -17.59 -0.22 -2.82
N GLY A 181 -18.59 0.53 -2.40
CA GLY A 181 -19.51 1.24 -3.29
C GLY A 181 -18.78 2.21 -4.22
N GLU A 182 -17.83 2.97 -3.71
CA GLU A 182 -17.03 3.91 -4.48
C GLU A 182 -16.11 3.21 -5.48
N LEU A 183 -15.52 2.08 -5.12
CA LEU A 183 -14.70 1.28 -6.04
C LEU A 183 -15.55 0.72 -7.18
N TYR A 184 -16.76 0.21 -6.92
CA TYR A 184 -17.70 -0.21 -7.97
C TYR A 184 -18.03 0.94 -8.91
N ARG A 185 -18.28 2.14 -8.39
CA ARG A 185 -18.53 3.33 -9.19
C ARG A 185 -17.35 3.66 -10.12
N ARG A 186 -16.14 3.59 -9.60
CA ARG A 186 -14.91 3.93 -10.34
C ARG A 186 -14.57 2.95 -11.46
N ILE A 187 -14.87 1.66 -11.28
CA ILE A 187 -14.67 0.66 -12.34
C ILE A 187 -15.84 0.58 -13.32
N GLY A 188 -16.83 1.47 -13.21
CA GLY A 188 -17.94 1.56 -14.16
C GLY A 188 -19.09 0.59 -13.91
N ASN A 189 -19.30 0.15 -12.67
CA ASN A 189 -20.44 -0.67 -12.27
C ASN A 189 -21.38 0.09 -11.32
N PRO A 190 -22.24 0.99 -11.86
CA PRO A 190 -23.13 1.82 -11.06
C PRO A 190 -24.22 1.03 -10.32
N GLU A 191 -24.66 -0.11 -10.86
CA GLU A 191 -25.69 -0.92 -10.22
C GLU A 191 -25.22 -1.51 -8.89
N GLU A 192 -24.05 -2.14 -8.87
CA GLU A 192 -23.44 -2.65 -7.64
C GLU A 192 -23.06 -1.51 -6.69
N SER A 193 -22.56 -0.39 -7.23
CA SER A 193 -22.26 0.80 -6.44
C SER A 193 -23.49 1.27 -5.63
N LEU A 194 -24.65 1.41 -6.27
CA LEU A 194 -25.90 1.81 -5.60
C LEU A 194 -26.34 0.80 -4.53
N LYS A 195 -26.20 -0.50 -4.80
CA LYS A 195 -26.51 -1.55 -3.81
C LYS A 195 -25.64 -1.42 -2.55
N TRP A 196 -24.35 -1.10 -2.73
CA TRP A 196 -23.45 -0.91 -1.58
C TRP A 196 -23.75 0.38 -0.84
N PHE A 197 -23.97 1.50 -1.52
CA PHE A 197 -24.35 2.75 -0.87
C PHE A 197 -25.70 2.68 -0.15
N SER A 198 -26.64 1.84 -0.61
CA SER A 198 -27.93 1.67 0.08
C SER A 198 -27.86 0.90 1.41
N LYS A 199 -26.66 0.35 1.76
CA LYS A 199 -26.44 -0.30 3.06
C LYS A 199 -25.97 0.69 4.16
N ILE A 200 -25.64 1.94 3.77
CA ILE A 200 -25.22 3.00 4.66
C ILE A 200 -26.42 3.82 5.13
#